data_2e315ec8108537303849a14e6714d09c
#
_entry.id   2e315ec8108537303849a14e6714d09c
#
_cell.length_a   1.000
_cell.length_b   1.000
_cell.length_c   1.000
_cell.angle_alpha   90.00
_cell.angle_beta   90.00
_cell.angle_gamma   90.00
#
_symmetry.space_group_name_H-M   'P 1'
#
loop_
_entity.id
_entity.type
_entity.pdbx_description
1 polymer ?
#
loop_
_entity_poly.entity_id
_entity_poly.type
_entity_poly.pdbx_seq_one_letter_code
_entity_poly.pdbx_strand_id
1 'polypeptide(L)'
;MLSPIPRRILRSTATFSVPGGFDRYQAPLQPTTYVVGNVHLQADNSTHKTAQNTEVTLRGVLFIDARYSTPSLDYEALQEAAQAAGGVMTVTIKDRRGSTTGPYTVLVVDALPDDEDNIHHWELGLV
;
A
#
# COMPACT_ATOMS: atom_id res chain seq x y z
N MET A 1 1.91 -22.29 11.52
CA MET A 1 1.63 -21.15 10.60
C MET A 1 0.34 -20.45 11.00
N LEU A 2 0.38 -19.13 11.05
CA LEU A 2 -0.82 -18.35 11.33
C LEU A 2 -1.84 -18.48 10.19
N SER A 3 -3.11 -18.49 10.54
CA SER A 3 -4.17 -18.49 9.53
C SER A 3 -4.15 -17.18 8.75
N PRO A 4 -4.41 -17.19 7.43
CA PRO A 4 -4.51 -15.96 6.66
C PRO A 4 -5.71 -15.12 7.10
N ILE A 5 -5.71 -13.86 6.71
CA ILE A 5 -6.86 -12.98 6.92
C ILE A 5 -8.07 -13.59 6.19
N PRO A 6 -9.24 -13.72 6.84
CA PRO A 6 -10.39 -14.34 6.18
C PRO A 6 -10.76 -13.62 4.89
N ARG A 7 -10.93 -14.38 3.80
CA ARG A 7 -11.27 -13.81 2.48
C ARG A 7 -12.55 -12.98 2.50
N ARG A 8 -13.48 -13.31 3.40
CA ARG A 8 -14.77 -12.60 3.49
C ARG A 8 -14.63 -11.12 3.84
N ILE A 9 -13.51 -10.69 4.44
CA ILE A 9 -13.25 -9.28 4.73
C ILE A 9 -12.33 -8.62 3.71
N LEU A 10 -11.69 -9.40 2.83
CA LEU A 10 -10.81 -8.90 1.77
C LEU A 10 -11.64 -8.68 0.50
N ARG A 11 -12.40 -7.57 0.45
CA ARG A 11 -13.40 -7.34 -0.60
C ARG A 11 -13.11 -6.17 -1.52
N SER A 12 -12.03 -5.46 -1.29
CA SER A 12 -11.70 -4.28 -2.06
C SER A 12 -10.57 -4.58 -3.03
N THR A 13 -10.43 -3.70 -4.01
CA THR A 13 -9.32 -3.74 -4.97
C THR A 13 -8.53 -2.46 -4.83
N ALA A 14 -7.22 -2.58 -4.73
CA ALA A 14 -6.31 -1.45 -4.62
C ALA A 14 -5.58 -1.25 -5.95
N THR A 15 -5.50 0.00 -6.39
CA THR A 15 -4.70 0.38 -7.56
C THR A 15 -3.57 1.27 -7.08
N PHE A 16 -2.35 0.77 -7.16
CA PHE A 16 -1.14 1.49 -6.75
C PHE A 16 -0.54 2.21 -7.94
N SER A 17 -0.04 3.41 -7.71
CA SER A 17 0.73 4.16 -8.70
C SER A 17 2.10 4.47 -8.12
N VAL A 18 3.14 4.02 -8.82
CA VAL A 18 4.54 4.21 -8.43
C VAL A 18 5.21 5.12 -9.45
N PRO A 19 5.71 6.31 -9.05
CA PRO A 19 6.34 7.23 -10.01
C PRO A 19 7.54 6.60 -10.71
N GLY A 20 7.71 6.93 -11.99
CA GLY A 20 8.79 6.41 -12.82
C GLY A 20 10.06 7.28 -12.83
N GLY A 21 10.04 8.42 -12.14
CA GLY A 21 11.15 9.35 -12.16
C GLY A 21 11.15 10.24 -13.40
N PHE A 22 12.36 10.61 -13.84
CA PHE A 22 12.53 11.52 -14.97
C PHE A 22 13.50 10.91 -15.98
N ASP A 23 13.32 11.24 -17.25
CA ASP A 23 14.27 10.86 -18.28
C ASP A 23 15.48 11.81 -18.27
N ARG A 24 16.43 11.59 -19.21
CA ARG A 24 17.64 12.42 -19.30
C ARG A 24 17.36 13.89 -19.65
N TYR A 25 16.14 14.20 -20.13
CA TYR A 25 15.73 15.56 -20.48
C TYR A 25 14.84 16.18 -19.38
N GLN A 26 14.77 15.56 -18.20
CA GLN A 26 13.94 16.00 -17.07
C GLN A 26 12.44 15.93 -17.35
N ALA A 27 12.03 15.17 -18.38
CA ALA A 27 10.61 14.91 -18.62
C ALA A 27 10.13 13.76 -17.70
N PRO A 28 8.94 13.89 -17.06
CA PRO A 28 8.46 12.82 -16.17
C PRO A 28 8.16 11.56 -16.97
N LEU A 29 8.63 10.42 -16.44
CA LEU A 29 8.28 9.11 -16.96
C LEU A 29 6.90 8.69 -16.50
N GLN A 30 6.23 7.84 -17.28
CA GLN A 30 4.93 7.32 -16.90
C GLN A 30 5.03 6.51 -15.61
N PRO A 31 4.11 6.71 -14.65
CA PRO A 31 4.09 5.87 -13.45
C PRO A 31 3.71 4.44 -13.80
N THR A 32 4.21 3.50 -13.01
CA THR A 32 3.80 2.10 -13.11
C THR A 32 2.59 1.87 -12.23
N THR A 33 1.58 1.22 -12.78
CA THR A 33 0.33 0.93 -12.06
C THR A 33 0.25 -0.55 -11.73
N TYR A 34 -0.13 -0.85 -10.49
CA TYR A 34 -0.32 -2.22 -10.02
C TYR A 34 -1.73 -2.34 -9.44
N VAL A 35 -2.47 -3.37 -9.87
CA VAL A 35 -3.83 -3.63 -9.37
C VAL A 35 -3.79 -4.88 -8.51
N VAL A 36 -4.19 -4.76 -7.26
CA VAL A 36 -4.16 -5.86 -6.28
C VAL A 36 -5.57 -6.10 -5.78
N GLY A 37 -6.08 -7.30 -6.00
CA GLY A 37 -7.40 -7.71 -5.52
C GLY A 37 -7.35 -8.31 -4.11
N ASN A 38 -8.50 -8.44 -3.49
CA ASN A 38 -8.69 -9.06 -2.17
C ASN A 38 -7.90 -8.33 -1.08
N VAL A 39 -8.16 -7.04 -0.92
CA VAL A 39 -7.58 -6.22 0.14
C VAL A 39 -8.68 -5.63 1.01
N HIS A 40 -8.33 -5.08 2.16
CA HIS A 40 -9.28 -4.45 3.07
C HIS A 40 -8.75 -3.11 3.55
N LEU A 41 -9.55 -2.07 3.39
CA LEU A 41 -9.26 -0.74 3.92
C LEU A 41 -10.04 -0.54 5.21
N GLN A 42 -9.33 -0.24 6.28
CA GLN A 42 -9.92 0.12 7.57
C GLN A 42 -9.63 1.58 7.86
N ALA A 43 -10.67 2.34 8.19
CA ALA A 43 -10.50 3.72 8.62
C ALA A 43 -9.66 3.77 9.91
N ASP A 44 -8.72 4.70 9.96
CA ASP A 44 -7.82 4.84 11.09
C ASP A 44 -7.50 6.35 11.25
N ASN A 45 -7.23 6.76 12.47
CA ASN A 45 -6.79 8.11 12.76
C ASN A 45 -5.61 8.12 13.75
N SER A 46 -4.86 7.04 13.82
CA SER A 46 -3.68 6.96 14.67
C SER A 46 -2.60 7.91 14.16
N THR A 47 -1.76 8.39 15.08
CA THR A 47 -0.69 9.32 14.80
C THR A 47 0.63 8.57 14.71
N HIS A 48 1.40 8.83 13.66
CA HIS A 48 2.73 8.28 13.45
C HIS A 48 3.76 9.40 13.38
N LYS A 49 4.97 9.13 13.86
CA LYS A 49 6.10 10.02 13.66
C LYS A 49 6.92 9.54 12.48
N THR A 50 7.23 10.48 11.58
CA THR A 50 8.09 10.21 10.44
C THR A 50 9.56 10.18 10.88
N ALA A 51 10.46 9.80 9.95
CA ALA A 51 11.90 9.83 10.19
C ALA A 51 12.41 11.23 10.53
N GLN A 52 11.71 12.28 10.10
CA GLN A 52 12.01 13.67 10.42
C GLN A 52 11.36 14.14 11.71
N ASN A 53 10.81 13.22 12.51
CA ASN A 53 10.13 13.50 13.78
C ASN A 53 8.88 14.37 13.63
N THR A 54 8.25 14.33 12.46
CA THR A 54 6.98 15.03 12.19
C THR A 54 5.81 14.09 12.49
N GLU A 55 4.82 14.56 13.22
CA GLU A 55 3.61 13.78 13.46
C GLU A 55 2.68 13.83 12.26
N VAL A 56 2.18 12.65 11.85
CA VAL A 56 1.22 12.52 10.75
C VAL A 56 0.07 11.64 11.23
N THR A 57 -1.16 12.09 11.01
CA THR A 57 -2.36 11.32 11.33
C THR A 57 -2.77 10.50 10.12
N LEU A 58 -2.88 9.19 10.28
CA LEU A 58 -3.32 8.30 9.21
C LEU A 58 -4.81 8.49 8.93
N ARG A 59 -5.20 8.32 7.67
CA ARG A 59 -6.60 8.30 7.24
C ARG A 59 -7.14 6.88 7.13
N GLY A 60 -6.27 5.90 6.97
CA GLY A 60 -6.66 4.51 6.90
C GLY A 60 -5.47 3.59 6.92
N VAL A 61 -5.74 2.31 7.15
CA VAL A 61 -4.76 1.23 7.04
C VAL A 61 -5.29 0.22 6.04
N LEU A 62 -4.48 -0.09 5.05
CA LEU A 62 -4.81 -1.09 4.03
C LEU A 62 -4.18 -2.41 4.41
N PHE A 63 -5.03 -3.44 4.57
CA PHE A 63 -4.60 -4.79 4.88
C PHE A 63 -4.51 -5.62 3.60
N ILE A 64 -3.36 -6.22 3.37
CA ILE A 64 -3.07 -7.04 2.20
C ILE A 64 -2.57 -8.39 2.69
N ASP A 65 -3.30 -9.45 2.38
CA ASP A 65 -2.93 -10.81 2.80
C ASP A 65 -1.90 -11.40 1.85
N ALA A 66 -0.89 -12.09 2.40
CA ALA A 66 0.18 -12.66 1.58
C ALA A 66 -0.31 -13.82 0.70
N ARG A 67 -1.44 -14.43 1.03
CA ARG A 67 -1.97 -15.59 0.28
C ARG A 67 -3.12 -15.24 -0.65
N TYR A 68 -4.07 -14.43 -0.18
CA TYR A 68 -5.31 -14.17 -0.90
C TYR A 68 -5.29 -12.91 -1.74
N SER A 69 -4.48 -11.92 -1.36
CA SER A 69 -4.33 -10.72 -2.17
C SER A 69 -3.44 -11.04 -3.37
N THR A 70 -3.92 -10.70 -4.56
CA THR A 70 -3.22 -11.06 -5.80
C THR A 70 -3.15 -9.87 -6.74
N PRO A 71 -2.02 -9.68 -7.45
CA PRO A 71 -0.78 -10.45 -7.36
C PRO A 71 -0.01 -10.19 -6.07
N SER A 72 0.95 -11.05 -5.75
CA SER A 72 1.85 -10.86 -4.61
C SER A 72 2.94 -9.88 -5.00
N LEU A 73 3.07 -8.79 -4.22
CA LEU A 73 4.03 -7.72 -4.49
C LEU A 73 4.89 -7.44 -3.26
N ASP A 74 6.07 -6.92 -3.48
CA ASP A 74 6.94 -6.42 -2.41
C ASP A 74 6.71 -4.92 -2.27
N TYR A 75 5.89 -4.52 -1.32
CA TYR A 75 5.49 -3.13 -1.13
C TYR A 75 6.61 -2.25 -0.61
N GLU A 76 7.56 -2.81 0.13
CA GLU A 76 8.76 -2.08 0.54
C GLU A 76 9.60 -1.68 -0.67
N ALA A 77 9.79 -2.60 -1.61
CA ALA A 77 10.53 -2.32 -2.84
C ALA A 77 9.82 -1.27 -3.70
N LEU A 78 8.48 -1.31 -3.76
CA LEU A 78 7.70 -0.30 -4.48
C LEU A 78 7.83 1.07 -3.84
N GLN A 79 7.80 1.16 -2.52
CA GLN A 79 7.98 2.42 -1.82
C GLN A 79 9.39 2.98 -2.02
N GLU A 80 10.41 2.14 -1.97
CA GLU A 80 11.79 2.53 -2.23
C GLU A 80 11.95 3.05 -3.67
N ALA A 81 11.32 2.39 -4.64
CA ALA A 81 11.36 2.82 -6.03
C ALA A 81 10.70 4.19 -6.21
N ALA A 82 9.58 4.44 -5.53
CA ALA A 82 8.91 5.74 -5.57
C ALA A 82 9.80 6.85 -4.98
N GLN A 83 10.45 6.57 -3.85
CA GLN A 83 11.36 7.53 -3.22
C GLN A 83 12.58 7.79 -4.08
N ALA A 84 13.15 6.76 -4.69
CA ALA A 84 14.28 6.91 -5.60
C ALA A 84 13.92 7.74 -6.83
N ALA A 85 12.67 7.71 -7.26
CA ALA A 85 12.14 8.52 -8.35
C ALA A 85 11.80 9.96 -7.93
N GLY A 86 11.97 10.30 -6.65
CA GLY A 86 11.68 11.63 -6.13
C GLY A 86 10.20 11.88 -5.85
N GLY A 87 9.40 10.83 -5.74
CA GLY A 87 7.96 10.93 -5.49
C GLY A 87 7.47 10.02 -4.39
N VAL A 88 6.19 9.77 -4.38
CA VAL A 88 5.53 8.90 -3.40
C VAL A 88 4.65 7.89 -4.11
N MET A 89 4.50 6.72 -3.50
CA MET A 89 3.53 5.73 -3.96
C MET A 89 2.14 6.15 -3.50
N THR A 90 1.18 6.12 -4.41
CA THR A 90 -0.22 6.42 -4.09
C THR A 90 -1.08 5.19 -4.34
N VAL A 91 -2.26 5.16 -3.73
CA VAL A 91 -3.19 4.07 -3.89
C VAL A 91 -4.62 4.57 -3.94
N THR A 92 -5.41 4.02 -4.84
CA THR A 92 -6.84 4.24 -4.95
C THR A 92 -7.55 2.94 -4.64
N ILE A 93 -8.59 3.00 -3.80
CA ILE A 93 -9.29 1.82 -3.33
C ILE A 93 -10.69 1.79 -3.95
N LYS A 94 -11.03 0.67 -4.57
CA LYS A 94 -12.38 0.42 -5.08
C LYS A 94 -13.03 -0.66 -4.22
N ASP A 95 -14.15 -0.33 -3.58
CA ASP A 95 -14.83 -1.26 -2.73
C ASP A 95 -15.71 -2.22 -3.53
N ARG A 96 -16.34 -3.15 -2.84
CA ARG A 96 -17.21 -4.17 -3.43
C ARG A 96 -18.38 -3.58 -4.21
N ARG A 97 -18.84 -2.39 -3.84
CA ARG A 97 -19.98 -1.72 -4.48
C ARG A 97 -19.56 -0.90 -5.69
N GLY A 98 -18.27 -0.82 -5.96
CA GLY A 98 -17.73 -0.02 -7.04
C GLY A 98 -17.41 1.42 -6.67
N SER A 99 -17.58 1.80 -5.40
CA SER A 99 -17.18 3.13 -4.92
C SER A 99 -15.67 3.23 -4.82
N THR A 100 -15.13 4.34 -5.29
CA THR A 100 -13.69 4.57 -5.32
C THR A 100 -13.34 5.66 -4.31
N THR A 101 -12.31 5.43 -3.51
CA THR A 101 -11.77 6.40 -2.56
C THR A 101 -10.28 6.61 -2.81
N GLY A 102 -9.80 7.79 -2.47
CA GLY A 102 -8.41 8.19 -2.70
C GLY A 102 -8.30 9.18 -3.85
N PRO A 103 -7.08 9.36 -4.41
CA PRO A 103 -5.88 8.61 -4.04
C PRO A 103 -5.35 8.98 -2.65
N TYR A 104 -4.81 7.98 -1.97
CA TYR A 104 -4.10 8.15 -0.70
C TYR A 104 -2.59 8.06 -0.96
N THR A 105 -1.80 8.77 -0.16
CA THR A 105 -0.35 8.55 -0.13
C THR A 105 -0.04 7.40 0.82
N VAL A 106 0.79 6.46 0.37
CA VAL A 106 1.28 5.37 1.20
C VAL A 106 2.45 5.91 2.02
N LEU A 107 2.23 6.10 3.32
CA LEU A 107 3.24 6.65 4.22
C LEU A 107 4.07 5.55 4.88
N VAL A 108 3.40 4.51 5.39
CA VAL A 108 4.02 3.44 6.17
C VAL A 108 3.79 2.12 5.45
N VAL A 109 4.85 1.31 5.35
CA VAL A 109 4.75 -0.05 4.81
C VAL A 109 5.30 -0.99 5.86
N ASP A 110 4.43 -1.81 6.45
CA ASP A 110 4.80 -2.80 7.45
C ASP A 110 4.52 -4.20 6.92
N ALA A 111 5.56 -5.03 6.89
CA ALA A 111 5.43 -6.45 6.61
C ALA A 111 5.35 -7.18 7.95
N LEU A 112 4.24 -7.87 8.20
CA LEU A 112 4.01 -8.57 9.46
C LEU A 112 4.26 -10.06 9.27
N PRO A 113 5.21 -10.63 10.04
CA PRO A 113 5.58 -12.03 9.87
C PRO A 113 4.54 -12.97 10.49
N ASP A 114 4.53 -14.20 10.01
CA ASP A 114 3.85 -15.30 10.67
C ASP A 114 4.81 -15.96 11.69
N ASP A 115 4.39 -17.10 12.25
CA ASP A 115 5.19 -17.84 13.22
C ASP A 115 6.41 -18.55 12.63
N GLU A 116 6.61 -18.49 11.30
CA GLU A 116 7.72 -19.11 10.58
C GLU A 116 8.60 -18.07 9.86
N ASP A 117 8.52 -16.80 10.27
CA ASP A 117 9.23 -15.65 9.67
C ASP A 117 8.89 -15.37 8.21
N ASN A 118 7.81 -15.96 7.68
CA ASN A 118 7.28 -15.58 6.39
C ASN A 118 6.33 -14.39 6.55
N ILE A 119 6.14 -13.62 5.49
CA ILE A 119 5.19 -12.52 5.54
C ILE A 119 3.77 -13.10 5.62
N HIS A 120 3.04 -12.76 6.69
CA HIS A 120 1.64 -13.14 6.86
C HIS A 120 0.73 -12.15 6.15
N HIS A 121 0.96 -10.86 6.35
CA HIS A 121 0.21 -9.80 5.69
C HIS A 121 1.01 -8.50 5.72
N TRP A 122 0.53 -7.53 4.95
CA TRP A 122 1.06 -6.18 4.94
C TRP A 122 0.03 -5.23 5.53
N GLU A 123 0.50 -4.23 6.25
CA GLU A 123 -0.33 -3.10 6.71
C GLU A 123 0.29 -1.83 6.16
N LEU A 124 -0.46 -1.12 5.32
CA LEU A 124 -0.02 0.11 4.70
C LEU A 124 -0.75 1.28 5.34
N GLY A 125 -0.01 2.18 5.98
CA GLY A 125 -0.58 3.39 6.56
C GLY A 125 -0.78 4.45 5.49
N LEU A 126 -1.99 4.97 5.36
CA LEU A 126 -2.41 5.89 4.30
C LEU A 126 -2.72 7.27 4.85
N VAL A 127 -2.29 8.29 4.11
CA VAL A 127 -2.58 9.70 4.42
C VAL A 127 -3.18 10.45 3.23
#